data_c54504ab09c49691efac6f194fb0c23f
#
_entry.id   c54504ab09c49691efac6f194fb0c23f
#
_cell.length_a   1.000
_cell.length_b   1.000
_cell.length_c   1.000
_cell.angle_alpha   90.00
_cell.angle_beta   90.00
_cell.angle_gamma   90.00
#
_symmetry.space_group_name_H-M   'P 1'
#
loop_
_entity.id
_entity.type
_entity.pdbx_description
1 polymer ?
#
loop_
_entity_poly.entity_id
_entity_poly.type
_entity_poly.pdbx_seq_one_letter_code
_entity_poly.pdbx_strand_id
1 'polypeptide(L)'
;MIVKLGCIPCIVDDLYGAIESIRLDESIKRRIMKESLEFIAKSIDFDKEPSFYITAVHRILKKVSGIEVPFAERRYLCNKMGLELEKKLEPKIENLSGFDKFSMLVRWSIAGNALDFRTVGTGYEFDIDAMERSLYEIAEILEIDHLQDIYKKLKSSKRVLFIHDNVGEIVLDKMLIKCLKDESAGIVVSAVREGPITSDATIDDAEQVRLSEASSKIMLSLRYFR
;
A
#
# COMPACT_ATOMS: atom_id res chain seq x y z
N MET A 1 -17.75 2.07 -2.41
CA MET A 1 -17.82 3.55 -2.19
C MET A 1 -18.02 4.18 -3.54
N ILE A 2 -19.02 5.08 -3.71
CA ILE A 2 -19.27 5.81 -4.96
C ILE A 2 -18.62 7.19 -4.91
N VAL A 3 -18.40 7.79 -6.09
CA VAL A 3 -17.83 9.13 -6.25
C VAL A 3 -18.69 10.18 -5.54
N LYS A 4 -18.04 11.06 -4.79
CA LYS A 4 -18.62 12.26 -4.17
C LYS A 4 -17.96 13.51 -4.76
N LEU A 5 -18.53 14.68 -4.58
CA LEU A 5 -17.96 15.94 -5.06
C LEU A 5 -16.51 16.13 -4.61
N GLY A 6 -16.19 15.78 -3.36
CA GLY A 6 -14.83 15.85 -2.82
C GLY A 6 -13.83 14.86 -3.45
N CYS A 7 -14.29 13.83 -4.17
CA CYS A 7 -13.40 12.91 -4.87
C CYS A 7 -12.76 13.57 -6.10
N ILE A 8 -13.43 14.55 -6.72
CA ILE A 8 -12.91 15.20 -7.95
C ILE A 8 -11.61 15.94 -7.67
N PRO A 9 -11.51 16.88 -6.70
CA PRO A 9 -10.24 17.52 -6.38
C PRO A 9 -9.19 16.51 -5.90
N CYS A 10 -9.58 15.45 -5.17
CA CYS A 10 -8.66 14.41 -4.73
C CYS A 10 -8.01 13.66 -5.91
N ILE A 11 -8.79 13.30 -6.95
CA ILE A 11 -8.29 12.65 -8.17
C ILE A 11 -7.31 13.58 -8.91
N VAL A 12 -7.62 14.87 -8.99
CA VAL A 12 -6.76 15.86 -9.67
C VAL A 12 -5.48 16.10 -8.89
N ASP A 13 -5.55 16.17 -7.57
CA ASP A 13 -4.39 16.34 -6.69
C ASP A 13 -3.45 15.12 -6.76
N ASP A 14 -4.01 13.92 -6.78
CA ASP A 14 -3.27 12.68 -6.98
C ASP A 14 -2.50 12.69 -8.31
N LEU A 15 -3.17 13.03 -9.40
CA LEU A 15 -2.54 13.17 -10.71
C LEU A 15 -1.46 14.25 -10.72
N TYR A 16 -1.70 15.40 -10.10
CA TYR A 16 -0.73 16.48 -9.99
C TYR A 16 0.54 16.01 -9.27
N GLY A 17 0.39 15.34 -8.14
CA GLY A 17 1.51 14.74 -7.40
C GLY A 17 2.30 13.72 -8.23
N ALA A 18 1.61 12.93 -9.06
CA ALA A 18 2.26 12.00 -9.98
C ALA A 18 3.05 12.72 -11.07
N ILE A 19 2.49 13.76 -11.68
CA ILE A 19 3.16 14.58 -12.70
C ILE A 19 4.43 15.24 -12.14
N GLU A 20 4.34 15.82 -10.94
CA GLU A 20 5.47 16.49 -10.29
C GLU A 20 6.58 15.51 -9.83
N SER A 21 6.24 14.26 -9.59
CA SER A 21 7.22 13.21 -9.24
C SER A 21 8.11 12.76 -10.41
N ILE A 22 7.81 13.22 -11.63
CA ILE A 22 8.46 12.76 -12.85
C ILE A 22 9.16 13.94 -13.52
N ARG A 23 10.38 13.71 -14.02
CA ARG A 23 11.10 14.71 -14.84
C ARG A 23 10.55 14.72 -16.25
N LEU A 24 9.68 15.68 -16.56
CA LEU A 24 9.06 15.88 -17.86
C LEU A 24 9.13 17.35 -18.26
N ASP A 25 9.13 17.61 -19.58
CA ASP A 25 8.94 18.95 -20.10
C ASP A 25 7.57 19.51 -19.73
N GLU A 26 7.50 20.81 -19.47
CA GLU A 26 6.26 21.50 -19.09
C GLU A 26 5.14 21.31 -20.12
N SER A 27 5.46 21.21 -21.41
CA SER A 27 4.48 20.94 -22.46
C SER A 27 3.81 19.57 -22.30
N ILE A 28 4.58 18.57 -21.91
CA ILE A 28 4.08 17.20 -21.65
C ILE A 28 3.24 17.19 -20.38
N LYS A 29 3.71 17.82 -19.29
CA LYS A 29 2.95 17.94 -18.03
C LYS A 29 1.59 18.58 -18.26
N ARG A 30 1.56 19.71 -18.99
CA ARG A 30 0.31 20.41 -19.33
C ARG A 30 -0.61 19.57 -20.20
N ARG A 31 -0.07 18.80 -21.12
CA ARG A 31 -0.84 17.90 -21.97
C ARG A 31 -1.49 16.80 -21.15
N ILE A 32 -0.74 16.14 -20.23
CA ILE A 32 -1.27 15.11 -19.35
C ILE A 32 -2.44 15.67 -18.51
N MET A 33 -2.22 16.82 -17.86
CA MET A 33 -3.26 17.46 -17.06
C MET A 33 -4.50 17.78 -17.88
N LYS A 34 -4.33 18.38 -19.08
CA LYS A 34 -5.43 18.74 -19.96
C LYS A 34 -6.24 17.52 -20.40
N GLU A 35 -5.58 16.47 -20.92
CA GLU A 35 -6.26 15.25 -21.39
C GLU A 35 -6.99 14.55 -20.23
N SER A 36 -6.44 14.57 -19.02
CA SER A 36 -7.06 13.99 -17.84
C SER A 36 -8.29 14.78 -17.36
N LEU A 37 -8.21 16.11 -17.34
CA LEU A 37 -9.36 16.96 -17.00
C LEU A 37 -10.49 16.82 -18.03
N GLU A 38 -10.16 16.75 -19.32
CA GLU A 38 -11.15 16.50 -20.38
C GLU A 38 -11.80 15.11 -20.22
N PHE A 39 -11.03 14.09 -19.85
CA PHE A 39 -11.56 12.76 -19.56
C PHE A 39 -12.54 12.83 -18.37
N ILE A 40 -12.12 13.42 -17.25
CA ILE A 40 -12.99 13.54 -16.04
C ILE A 40 -14.27 14.29 -16.42
N ALA A 41 -14.18 15.46 -17.06
CA ALA A 41 -15.34 16.26 -17.40
C ALA A 41 -16.37 15.55 -18.31
N LYS A 42 -15.90 14.68 -19.21
CA LYS A 42 -16.76 13.92 -20.12
C LYS A 42 -17.32 12.62 -19.55
N SER A 43 -16.62 12.01 -18.58
CA SER A 43 -16.92 10.66 -18.13
C SER A 43 -17.38 10.55 -16.68
N ILE A 44 -17.36 11.68 -15.93
CA ILE A 44 -17.72 11.65 -14.52
C ILE A 44 -19.14 11.11 -14.31
N ASP A 45 -19.24 10.10 -13.49
CA ASP A 45 -20.47 9.41 -13.14
C ASP A 45 -20.40 9.15 -11.62
N PHE A 46 -21.37 9.69 -10.89
CA PHE A 46 -21.39 9.62 -9.43
C PHE A 46 -21.79 8.24 -8.89
N ASP A 47 -22.23 7.34 -9.75
CA ASP A 47 -22.52 5.94 -9.38
C ASP A 47 -21.30 5.02 -9.51
N LYS A 48 -20.18 5.52 -10.09
CA LYS A 48 -18.93 4.78 -10.19
C LYS A 48 -18.03 4.95 -8.97
N GLU A 49 -17.00 4.13 -8.91
CA GLU A 49 -15.99 4.18 -7.84
C GLU A 49 -14.89 5.20 -8.17
N PRO A 50 -14.36 5.95 -7.16
CA PRO A 50 -13.24 6.88 -7.35
C PRO A 50 -12.00 6.22 -7.96
N SER A 51 -11.72 4.97 -7.58
CA SER A 51 -10.59 4.17 -8.09
C SER A 51 -10.59 4.01 -9.60
N PHE A 52 -11.77 3.98 -10.23
CA PHE A 52 -11.89 3.96 -11.69
C PHE A 52 -11.25 5.21 -12.31
N TYR A 53 -11.52 6.39 -11.78
CA TYR A 53 -11.00 7.65 -12.30
C TYR A 53 -9.50 7.81 -12.02
N ILE A 54 -9.04 7.46 -10.81
CA ILE A 54 -7.62 7.46 -10.46
C ILE A 54 -6.85 6.56 -11.45
N THR A 55 -7.33 5.34 -11.66
CA THR A 55 -6.71 4.41 -12.63
C THR A 55 -6.68 4.99 -14.05
N ALA A 56 -7.78 5.61 -14.47
CA ALA A 56 -7.88 6.16 -15.83
C ALA A 56 -6.92 7.33 -16.06
N VAL A 57 -6.84 8.29 -15.12
CA VAL A 57 -5.92 9.43 -15.27
C VAL A 57 -4.44 9.00 -15.19
N HIS A 58 -4.11 8.00 -14.37
CA HIS A 58 -2.76 7.42 -14.38
C HIS A 58 -2.44 6.68 -15.69
N ARG A 59 -3.40 6.02 -16.33
CA ARG A 59 -3.22 5.45 -17.67
C ARG A 59 -2.98 6.52 -18.74
N ILE A 60 -3.67 7.66 -18.64
CA ILE A 60 -3.40 8.81 -19.51
C ILE A 60 -1.98 9.32 -19.29
N LEU A 61 -1.56 9.48 -18.03
CA LEU A 61 -0.20 9.88 -17.67
C LEU A 61 0.83 8.94 -18.31
N LYS A 62 0.71 7.64 -18.09
CA LYS A 62 1.63 6.62 -18.65
C LYS A 62 1.67 6.68 -20.18
N LYS A 63 0.51 6.76 -20.83
CA LYS A 63 0.39 6.83 -22.30
C LYS A 63 1.07 8.07 -22.88
N VAL A 64 0.89 9.23 -22.24
CA VAL A 64 1.41 10.51 -22.78
C VAL A 64 2.87 10.70 -22.45
N SER A 65 3.31 10.28 -21.26
CA SER A 65 4.70 10.43 -20.81
C SER A 65 5.63 9.30 -21.28
N GLY A 66 5.10 8.12 -21.57
CA GLY A 66 5.88 6.90 -21.79
C GLY A 66 6.49 6.31 -20.52
N ILE A 67 6.10 6.80 -19.33
CA ILE A 67 6.63 6.34 -18.05
C ILE A 67 5.67 5.33 -17.40
N GLU A 68 6.15 4.09 -17.25
CA GLU A 68 5.33 2.98 -16.75
C GLU A 68 5.14 3.00 -15.22
N VAL A 69 6.09 3.55 -14.47
CA VAL A 69 6.08 3.54 -13.00
C VAL A 69 6.12 4.97 -12.46
N PRO A 70 4.95 5.63 -12.31
CA PRO A 70 4.87 6.88 -11.57
C PRO A 70 5.34 6.67 -10.12
N PHE A 71 5.92 7.68 -9.50
CA PHE A 71 6.42 7.62 -8.12
C PHE A 71 7.53 6.57 -7.86
N ALA A 72 8.25 6.08 -8.90
CA ALA A 72 9.23 4.99 -8.74
C ALA A 72 10.23 5.21 -7.59
N GLU A 73 10.80 6.43 -7.49
CA GLU A 73 11.75 6.78 -6.43
C GLU A 73 11.09 6.75 -5.04
N ARG A 74 9.89 7.31 -4.90
CA ARG A 74 9.16 7.33 -3.62
C ARG A 74 8.78 5.92 -3.19
N ARG A 75 8.30 5.09 -4.10
CA ARG A 75 7.98 3.68 -3.84
C ARG A 75 9.19 2.94 -3.30
N TYR A 76 10.33 3.07 -3.99
CA TYR A 76 11.59 2.46 -3.56
C TYR A 76 12.02 2.91 -2.16
N LEU A 77 11.94 4.21 -1.88
CA LEU A 77 12.31 4.78 -0.59
C LEU A 77 11.38 4.31 0.54
N CYS A 78 10.08 4.23 0.32
CA CYS A 78 9.13 3.70 1.30
C CYS A 78 9.44 2.24 1.67
N ASN A 79 9.69 1.38 0.67
CA ASN A 79 10.07 -0.01 0.92
C ASN A 79 11.41 -0.10 1.67
N LYS A 80 12.40 0.71 1.29
CA LYS A 80 13.69 0.77 1.98
C LYS A 80 13.53 1.16 3.44
N MET A 81 12.69 2.15 3.72
CA MET A 81 12.42 2.61 5.07
C MET A 81 11.67 1.57 5.89
N GLY A 82 10.69 0.89 5.29
CA GLY A 82 10.03 -0.26 5.92
C GLY A 82 11.03 -1.34 6.33
N LEU A 83 12.02 -1.66 5.47
CA LEU A 83 13.06 -2.64 5.77
C LEU A 83 14.02 -2.20 6.90
N GLU A 84 14.29 -0.90 7.01
CA GLU A 84 15.08 -0.39 8.14
C GLU A 84 14.28 -0.43 9.45
N LEU A 85 12.97 -0.13 9.36
CA LEU A 85 12.06 -0.24 10.48
C LEU A 85 11.88 -1.69 10.94
N GLU A 86 11.75 -2.66 10.01
CA GLU A 86 11.72 -4.10 10.32
C GLU A 86 12.90 -4.49 11.23
N LYS A 87 14.12 -4.07 10.90
CA LYS A 87 15.32 -4.37 11.70
C LYS A 87 15.25 -3.83 13.12
N LYS A 88 14.62 -2.68 13.33
CA LYS A 88 14.40 -2.09 14.66
C LYS A 88 13.31 -2.80 15.45
N LEU A 89 12.29 -3.31 14.76
CA LEU A 89 11.11 -3.92 15.36
C LEU A 89 11.30 -5.42 15.66
N GLU A 90 12.08 -6.15 14.85
CA GLU A 90 12.30 -7.59 15.04
C GLU A 90 12.75 -7.94 16.48
N PRO A 91 13.76 -7.27 17.10
CA PRO A 91 14.17 -7.59 18.48
C PRO A 91 13.05 -7.41 19.52
N LYS A 92 12.08 -6.55 19.25
CA LYS A 92 10.99 -6.24 20.20
C LYS A 92 9.93 -7.33 20.27
N ILE A 93 9.87 -8.19 19.26
CA ILE A 93 8.93 -9.33 19.20
C ILE A 93 9.59 -10.69 19.43
N GLU A 94 10.91 -10.74 19.62
CA GLU A 94 11.63 -12.01 19.83
C GLU A 94 11.11 -12.81 21.03
N ASN A 95 10.78 -12.12 22.12
CA ASN A 95 10.28 -12.72 23.34
C ASN A 95 8.75 -12.86 23.37
N LEU A 96 8.03 -12.40 22.34
CA LEU A 96 6.59 -12.53 22.22
C LEU A 96 6.24 -13.82 21.48
N SER A 97 5.13 -14.45 21.89
CA SER A 97 4.60 -15.65 21.24
C SER A 97 3.08 -15.66 21.25
N GLY A 98 2.50 -16.53 20.44
CA GLY A 98 1.07 -16.76 20.43
C GLY A 98 0.27 -15.48 20.13
N PHE A 99 -0.78 -15.25 20.89
CA PHE A 99 -1.68 -14.12 20.69
C PHE A 99 -1.00 -12.76 20.85
N ASP A 100 -0.09 -12.60 21.80
CA ASP A 100 0.57 -11.30 22.04
C ASP A 100 1.42 -10.88 20.85
N LYS A 101 2.20 -11.82 20.27
CA LYS A 101 2.97 -11.58 19.05
C LYS A 101 2.06 -11.27 17.87
N PHE A 102 1.01 -12.06 17.67
CA PHE A 102 0.03 -11.84 16.63
C PHE A 102 -0.64 -10.46 16.75
N SER A 103 -1.14 -10.10 17.94
CA SER A 103 -1.79 -8.82 18.18
C SER A 103 -0.89 -7.64 17.89
N MET A 104 0.37 -7.68 18.35
CA MET A 104 1.35 -6.64 18.10
C MET A 104 1.60 -6.47 16.60
N LEU A 105 1.83 -7.56 15.88
CA LEU A 105 2.12 -7.52 14.44
C LEU A 105 0.92 -7.05 13.60
N VAL A 106 -0.32 -7.42 13.96
CA VAL A 106 -1.51 -6.88 13.29
C VAL A 106 -1.60 -5.37 13.48
N ARG A 107 -1.37 -4.88 14.69
CA ARG A 107 -1.40 -3.44 14.98
C ARG A 107 -0.32 -2.69 14.20
N TRP A 108 0.89 -3.24 14.09
CA TRP A 108 1.95 -2.66 13.27
C TRP A 108 1.65 -2.70 11.78
N SER A 109 1.06 -3.78 11.27
CA SER A 109 0.62 -3.86 9.88
C SER A 109 -0.40 -2.76 9.56
N ILE A 110 -1.42 -2.58 10.41
CA ILE A 110 -2.41 -1.51 10.26
C ILE A 110 -1.74 -0.11 10.33
N ALA A 111 -0.86 0.10 11.31
CA ALA A 111 -0.15 1.37 11.47
C ALA A 111 0.83 1.63 10.32
N GLY A 112 1.26 0.57 9.62
CA GLY A 112 2.13 0.63 8.44
C GLY A 112 1.57 1.46 7.30
N ASN A 113 0.26 1.67 7.24
CA ASN A 113 -0.34 2.59 6.29
C ASN A 113 0.17 4.04 6.43
N ALA A 114 0.72 4.41 7.59
CA ALA A 114 1.40 5.70 7.78
C ALA A 114 2.74 5.79 7.02
N LEU A 115 3.29 4.67 6.53
CA LEU A 115 4.49 4.64 5.68
C LEU A 115 4.17 5.00 4.22
N ASP A 116 2.91 5.09 3.85
CA ASP A 116 2.51 5.47 2.51
C ASP A 116 2.78 6.97 2.27
N PHE A 117 3.60 7.28 1.27
CA PHE A 117 3.92 8.65 0.86
C PHE A 117 2.68 9.46 0.43
N ARG A 118 1.57 8.80 0.13
CA ARG A 118 0.28 9.44 -0.20
C ARG A 118 -0.43 9.95 1.05
N THR A 119 -0.27 9.26 2.17
CA THR A 119 -0.91 9.61 3.44
C THR A 119 -0.25 10.85 4.08
N VAL A 120 1.05 11.01 3.90
CA VAL A 120 1.85 12.06 4.57
C VAL A 120 1.95 13.36 3.76
N GLY A 121 1.51 13.35 2.48
CA GLY A 121 1.51 14.53 1.62
C GLY A 121 2.88 14.88 1.02
N THR A 122 3.02 16.10 0.48
CA THR A 122 4.19 16.53 -0.30
C THR A 122 5.45 16.83 0.53
N GLY A 123 5.35 16.87 1.86
CA GLY A 123 6.45 17.17 2.79
C GLY A 123 7.03 15.94 3.49
N TYR A 124 7.00 14.78 2.85
CA TYR A 124 7.45 13.51 3.43
C TYR A 124 8.96 13.54 3.73
N GLU A 125 9.29 13.73 4.99
CA GLU A 125 10.64 13.52 5.50
C GLU A 125 10.80 12.07 5.97
N PHE A 126 11.85 11.40 5.47
CA PHE A 126 12.17 10.03 5.83
C PHE A 126 12.91 9.97 7.18
N ASP A 127 12.20 10.26 8.27
CA ASP A 127 12.70 10.11 9.64
C ASP A 127 12.20 8.79 10.25
N ILE A 128 13.09 7.79 10.30
CA ILE A 128 12.78 6.47 10.84
C ILE A 128 12.40 6.51 12.32
N ASP A 129 13.00 7.38 13.11
CA ASP A 129 12.71 7.45 14.54
C ASP A 129 11.34 8.10 14.79
N ALA A 130 10.98 9.11 13.98
CA ALA A 130 9.64 9.69 14.02
C ALA A 130 8.59 8.68 13.57
N MET A 131 8.89 7.88 12.54
CA MET A 131 7.98 6.84 12.07
C MET A 131 7.80 5.70 13.06
N GLU A 132 8.89 5.27 13.71
CA GLU A 132 8.79 4.28 14.76
C GLU A 132 7.88 4.77 15.90
N ARG A 133 8.03 6.03 16.34
CA ARG A 133 7.14 6.62 17.36
C ARG A 133 5.68 6.64 16.89
N SER A 134 5.44 7.14 15.68
CA SER A 134 4.10 7.20 15.08
C SER A 134 3.46 5.82 14.96
N LEU A 135 4.25 4.80 14.60
CA LEU A 135 3.77 3.41 14.53
C LEU A 135 3.22 2.92 15.87
N TYR A 136 3.89 3.22 16.98
CA TYR A 136 3.40 2.85 18.31
C TYR A 136 2.14 3.61 18.68
N GLU A 137 2.11 4.93 18.45
CA GLU A 137 0.94 5.76 18.74
C GLU A 137 -0.31 5.28 17.98
N ILE A 138 -0.17 5.00 16.69
CA ILE A 138 -1.27 4.51 15.85
C ILE A 138 -1.67 3.08 16.25
N ALA A 139 -0.72 2.23 16.57
CA ALA A 139 -0.96 0.85 16.94
C ALA A 139 -1.77 0.68 18.26
N GLU A 140 -1.80 1.69 19.12
CA GLU A 140 -2.60 1.65 20.35
C GLU A 140 -4.10 1.84 20.08
N ILE A 141 -4.49 2.46 18.97
CA ILE A 141 -5.87 2.87 18.68
C ILE A 141 -6.51 1.92 17.68
N LEU A 142 -7.27 0.94 18.17
CA LEU A 142 -8.18 0.16 17.33
C LEU A 142 -9.63 0.47 17.78
N GLU A 143 -10.39 1.15 16.94
CA GLU A 143 -11.82 1.40 17.19
C GLU A 143 -12.65 0.11 17.23
N ILE A 144 -12.25 -0.86 16.40
CA ILE A 144 -12.89 -2.18 16.34
C ILE A 144 -11.81 -3.24 16.55
N ASP A 145 -11.83 -3.92 17.67
CA ASP A 145 -10.87 -4.96 18.02
C ASP A 145 -11.55 -6.34 18.09
N HIS A 146 -11.34 -7.13 17.04
CA HIS A 146 -11.75 -8.53 16.96
C HIS A 146 -10.56 -9.50 16.91
N LEU A 147 -9.38 -9.07 17.36
CA LEU A 147 -8.14 -9.83 17.22
C LEU A 147 -8.20 -11.22 17.87
N GLN A 148 -8.85 -11.34 19.04
CA GLN A 148 -9.02 -12.64 19.71
C GLN A 148 -9.80 -13.65 18.87
N ASP A 149 -10.87 -13.21 18.22
CA ASP A 149 -11.71 -14.08 17.41
C ASP A 149 -11.02 -14.44 16.08
N ILE A 150 -10.29 -13.50 15.49
CA ILE A 150 -9.46 -13.73 14.30
C ILE A 150 -8.37 -14.74 14.63
N TYR A 151 -7.68 -14.57 15.77
CA TYR A 151 -6.62 -15.49 16.19
C TYR A 151 -7.12 -16.92 16.43
N LYS A 152 -8.28 -17.08 17.08
CA LYS A 152 -8.91 -18.40 17.25
C LYS A 152 -9.21 -19.07 15.91
N LYS A 153 -9.76 -18.30 14.94
CA LYS A 153 -10.04 -18.80 13.60
C LYS A 153 -8.75 -19.17 12.84
N LEU A 154 -7.69 -18.37 13.01
CA LEU A 154 -6.39 -18.61 12.38
C LEU A 154 -5.84 -19.99 12.71
N LYS A 155 -5.90 -20.42 13.97
CA LYS A 155 -5.39 -21.72 14.44
C LYS A 155 -5.95 -22.94 13.69
N SER A 156 -7.18 -22.84 13.19
CA SER A 156 -7.85 -23.90 12.43
C SER A 156 -7.87 -23.65 10.92
N SER A 157 -7.35 -22.51 10.47
CA SER A 157 -7.39 -22.11 9.06
C SER A 157 -6.35 -22.87 8.24
N LYS A 158 -6.82 -23.54 7.18
CA LYS A 158 -5.96 -24.25 6.21
C LYS A 158 -5.39 -23.31 5.12
N ARG A 159 -6.01 -22.16 4.92
CA ARG A 159 -5.62 -21.15 3.93
C ARG A 159 -5.92 -19.77 4.47
N VAL A 160 -4.94 -18.88 4.37
CA VAL A 160 -5.06 -17.47 4.67
C VAL A 160 -4.74 -16.70 3.39
N LEU A 161 -5.64 -15.84 2.94
CA LEU A 161 -5.37 -14.88 1.87
C LEU A 161 -5.06 -13.53 2.52
N PHE A 162 -3.86 -13.00 2.26
CA PHE A 162 -3.44 -11.69 2.67
C PHE A 162 -3.39 -10.76 1.45
N ILE A 163 -4.17 -9.70 1.47
CA ILE A 163 -4.24 -8.72 0.38
C ILE A 163 -3.44 -7.49 0.82
N HIS A 164 -2.32 -7.24 0.13
CA HIS A 164 -1.47 -6.09 0.42
C HIS A 164 -2.06 -4.80 -0.15
N ASP A 165 -1.83 -3.71 0.56
CA ASP A 165 -2.22 -2.38 0.11
C ASP A 165 -1.00 -1.60 -0.39
N ASN A 166 -0.18 -1.00 0.47
CA ASN A 166 0.78 0.02 0.06
C ASN A 166 2.26 -0.42 0.15
N VAL A 167 3.10 0.31 -0.61
CA VAL A 167 4.56 0.26 -0.44
C VAL A 167 4.95 0.73 0.96
N GLY A 168 6.04 0.20 1.50
CA GLY A 168 6.45 0.43 2.89
C GLY A 168 5.67 -0.42 3.88
N GLU A 169 4.34 -0.33 3.90
CA GLU A 169 3.43 -1.17 4.68
C GLU A 169 3.68 -2.67 4.43
N ILE A 170 3.88 -3.07 3.18
CA ILE A 170 4.16 -4.46 2.77
C ILE A 170 5.30 -5.12 3.56
N VAL A 171 6.22 -4.35 4.13
CA VAL A 171 7.30 -4.88 4.98
C VAL A 171 6.77 -5.28 6.36
N LEU A 172 5.91 -4.46 6.95
CA LEU A 172 5.26 -4.79 8.23
C LEU A 172 4.28 -5.95 8.05
N ASP A 173 3.59 -5.97 6.92
CA ASP A 173 2.77 -7.11 6.49
C ASP A 173 3.59 -8.40 6.40
N LYS A 174 4.81 -8.33 5.84
CA LYS A 174 5.72 -9.48 5.77
C LYS A 174 6.03 -10.04 7.16
N MET A 175 6.25 -9.17 8.16
CA MET A 175 6.45 -9.62 9.55
C MET A 175 5.21 -10.34 10.09
N LEU A 176 4.02 -9.80 9.83
CA LEU A 176 2.75 -10.43 10.21
C LEU A 176 2.57 -11.77 9.49
N ILE A 177 2.85 -11.86 8.19
CA ILE A 177 2.70 -13.09 7.40
C ILE A 177 3.60 -14.22 7.94
N LYS A 178 4.82 -13.93 8.38
CA LYS A 178 5.67 -14.91 9.06
C LYS A 178 4.95 -15.49 10.29
N CYS A 179 4.36 -14.62 11.12
CA CYS A 179 3.57 -15.04 12.29
C CYS A 179 2.30 -15.84 11.90
N LEU A 180 1.56 -15.38 10.88
CA LEU A 180 0.37 -16.09 10.40
C LEU A 180 0.71 -17.51 9.93
N LYS A 181 1.87 -17.68 9.27
CA LYS A 181 2.33 -18.98 8.81
C LYS A 181 2.70 -19.91 9.96
N ASP A 182 3.32 -19.37 11.01
CA ASP A 182 3.70 -20.15 12.20
C ASP A 182 2.45 -20.53 13.04
N GLU A 183 1.44 -19.68 13.08
CA GLU A 183 0.25 -19.83 13.91
C GLU A 183 -0.90 -20.57 13.21
N SER A 184 -0.92 -20.64 11.89
CA SER A 184 -1.98 -21.31 11.12
C SER A 184 -1.67 -22.78 10.88
N ALA A 185 -2.72 -23.57 10.65
CA ALA A 185 -2.62 -24.99 10.26
C ALA A 185 -2.38 -25.15 8.72
N GLY A 186 -2.11 -24.11 7.98
CA GLY A 186 -2.12 -24.12 6.52
C GLY A 186 -1.14 -23.19 5.84
N ILE A 187 -1.50 -22.77 4.64
CA ILE A 187 -0.69 -21.90 3.80
C ILE A 187 -1.18 -20.45 3.85
N VAL A 188 -0.24 -19.51 3.79
CA VAL A 188 -0.54 -18.08 3.62
C VAL A 188 -0.21 -17.66 2.21
N VAL A 189 -1.20 -17.12 1.50
CA VAL A 189 -1.07 -16.63 0.14
C VAL A 189 -1.15 -15.11 0.16
N SER A 190 -0.14 -14.44 -0.35
CA SER A 190 -0.11 -12.98 -0.52
C SER A 190 -0.64 -12.58 -1.88
N ALA A 191 -1.49 -11.56 -1.94
CA ALA A 191 -1.96 -10.95 -3.17
C ALA A 191 -1.46 -9.51 -3.26
N VAL A 192 -0.80 -9.17 -4.39
CA VAL A 192 -0.30 -7.83 -4.72
C VAL A 192 -0.90 -7.35 -6.04
N ARG A 193 -0.79 -6.07 -6.36
CA ARG A 193 -1.29 -5.52 -7.62
C ARG A 193 -0.43 -5.99 -8.81
N GLU A 194 -1.06 -6.08 -9.98
CA GLU A 194 -0.37 -6.45 -11.22
C GLU A 194 0.60 -5.37 -11.69
N GLY A 195 0.27 -4.11 -11.48
CA GLY A 195 1.09 -2.98 -11.91
C GLY A 195 0.85 -1.72 -11.09
N PRO A 196 1.83 -0.81 -11.08
CA PRO A 196 1.79 0.41 -10.26
C PRO A 196 0.80 1.42 -10.82
N ILE A 197 -0.10 1.90 -9.97
CA ILE A 197 -0.97 3.06 -10.25
C ILE A 197 -0.56 4.21 -9.33
N THR A 198 -0.71 4.03 -8.03
CA THR A 198 -0.30 4.99 -7.01
C THR A 198 0.76 4.37 -6.10
N SER A 199 0.47 4.23 -4.82
CA SER A 199 1.31 3.58 -3.81
C SER A 199 1.01 2.10 -3.59
N ASP A 200 0.00 1.53 -4.27
CA ASP A 200 -0.33 0.11 -4.11
C ASP A 200 0.89 -0.79 -4.37
N ALA A 201 1.12 -1.76 -3.50
CA ALA A 201 2.22 -2.71 -3.61
C ALA A 201 2.05 -3.66 -4.81
N THR A 202 3.10 -3.82 -5.59
CA THR A 202 3.16 -4.65 -6.79
C THR A 202 4.10 -5.84 -6.63
N ILE A 203 4.24 -6.64 -7.67
CA ILE A 203 5.19 -7.76 -7.66
C ILE A 203 6.64 -7.28 -7.50
N ASP A 204 7.01 -6.16 -8.12
CA ASP A 204 8.37 -5.60 -8.01
C ASP A 204 8.66 -5.16 -6.57
N ASP A 205 7.67 -4.58 -5.88
CA ASP A 205 7.77 -4.24 -4.46
C ASP A 205 7.89 -5.49 -3.59
N ALA A 206 7.10 -6.52 -3.87
CA ALA A 206 7.16 -7.80 -3.18
C ALA A 206 8.54 -8.47 -3.32
N GLU A 207 9.17 -8.36 -4.50
CA GLU A 207 10.53 -8.84 -4.74
C GLU A 207 11.55 -7.99 -3.98
N GLN A 208 11.44 -6.66 -4.02
CA GLN A 208 12.33 -5.75 -3.30
C GLN A 208 12.36 -6.05 -1.79
N VAL A 209 11.19 -6.31 -1.19
CA VAL A 209 11.09 -6.60 0.25
C VAL A 209 11.25 -8.09 0.59
N ARG A 210 11.49 -8.95 -0.39
CA ARG A 210 11.61 -10.41 -0.24
C ARG A 210 10.39 -11.06 0.41
N LEU A 211 9.20 -10.67 -0.03
CA LEU A 211 7.95 -11.19 0.52
C LEU A 211 7.82 -12.71 0.38
N SER A 212 8.46 -13.30 -0.65
CA SER A 212 8.50 -14.76 -0.87
C SER A 212 9.12 -15.57 0.26
N GLU A 213 9.96 -14.95 1.10
CA GLU A 213 10.54 -15.62 2.28
C GLU A 213 9.48 -15.86 3.38
N ALA A 214 8.44 -15.03 3.43
CA ALA A 214 7.35 -15.13 4.39
C ALA A 214 6.14 -15.88 3.83
N SER A 215 5.69 -15.54 2.62
CA SER A 215 4.51 -16.11 1.98
C SER A 215 4.73 -17.50 1.43
N SER A 216 3.71 -18.35 1.51
CA SER A 216 3.72 -19.68 0.85
C SER A 216 3.58 -19.54 -0.67
N LYS A 217 2.89 -18.49 -1.13
CA LYS A 217 2.69 -18.15 -2.53
C LYS A 217 2.38 -16.67 -2.67
N ILE A 218 2.89 -16.04 -3.72
CA ILE A 218 2.48 -14.70 -4.14
C ILE A 218 1.62 -14.82 -5.38
N MET A 219 0.52 -14.09 -5.43
CA MET A 219 -0.36 -14.02 -6.59
C MET A 219 -0.65 -12.56 -6.96
N LEU A 220 -0.92 -12.33 -8.24
CA LEU A 220 -1.37 -11.04 -8.70
C LEU A 220 -2.88 -10.91 -8.43
N SER A 221 -3.29 -9.80 -7.86
CA SER A 221 -4.71 -9.48 -7.75
C SER A 221 -5.25 -9.17 -9.15
N LEU A 222 -6.54 -9.44 -9.36
CA LEU A 222 -7.22 -9.17 -10.62
C LEU A 222 -6.98 -7.73 -11.10
N ARG A 223 -6.77 -7.60 -12.42
CA ARG A 223 -6.58 -6.31 -13.11
C ARG A 223 -7.65 -5.31 -12.72
N TYR A 224 -7.23 -4.10 -12.35
CA TYR A 224 -8.12 -2.97 -12.39
C TYR A 224 -8.62 -2.78 -13.82
N PHE A 225 -9.88 -3.16 -14.05
CA PHE A 225 -10.69 -2.95 -15.26
C PHE A 225 -9.93 -2.98 -16.61
N ARG A 226 -10.23 -4.00 -17.42
CA ARG A 226 -9.94 -3.96 -18.85
C ARG A 226 -10.70 -2.83 -19.52
#